data_a1e744b788e8d4d122351f9abcc45883
#
_entry.id   a1e744b788e8d4d122351f9abcc45883
#
_cell.length_a   1.000
_cell.length_b   1.000
_cell.length_c   1.000
_cell.angle_alpha   90.00
_cell.angle_beta   90.00
_cell.angle_gamma   90.00
#
_symmetry.space_group_name_H-M   'P 1'
#
loop_
_entity.id
_entity.type
_entity.pdbx_description
1 polymer ?
#
loop_
_entity_poly.entity_id
_entity_poly.type
_entity_poly.pdbx_seq_one_letter_code
_entity_poly.pdbx_strand_id
1 'polypeptide(L)'
;GLNFNAKDAFITEPSLNQDTIIYWLRDTALVNQDTLRMQMTYNMTDSMGKLVPKTDTLEILSKVPYAKRLKRQQEEYDKWFKKQEKAKERGKDFQTAMPVTPLEVRYNVSSQMDPDQNPTFELPTPLEKTDTSKIHLYEKIDSMWYRAKYSFGAEPGRPRLMKLVSTWDPGH
;
A
#
# COMPACT_ATOMS: atom_id res chain seq x y z
N GLY A 1 23.72 -16.45 6.53
CA GLY A 1 22.48 -16.43 7.32
C GLY A 1 21.59 -15.26 6.94
N LEU A 2 20.32 -15.34 7.31
CA LEU A 2 19.38 -14.23 7.16
C LEU A 2 19.82 -13.08 8.08
N ASN A 3 19.67 -11.83 7.63
CA ASN A 3 19.99 -10.65 8.45
C ASN A 3 18.74 -10.01 9.07
N PHE A 4 17.59 -10.69 9.01
CA PHE A 4 16.32 -10.27 9.62
C PHE A 4 15.45 -11.48 9.96
N ASN A 5 14.41 -11.26 10.77
CA ASN A 5 13.39 -12.29 11.03
C ASN A 5 12.35 -12.25 9.91
N ALA A 6 12.20 -13.34 9.17
CA ALA A 6 11.25 -13.42 8.05
C ALA A 6 9.77 -13.49 8.49
N LYS A 7 9.52 -13.80 9.77
CA LYS A 7 8.15 -13.86 10.30
C LYS A 7 7.55 -12.45 10.30
N ASP A 8 6.46 -12.29 9.59
CA ASP A 8 5.71 -11.02 9.47
C ASP A 8 6.50 -9.83 8.89
N ALA A 9 7.69 -10.07 8.32
CA ALA A 9 8.50 -9.01 7.73
C ALA A 9 7.93 -8.44 6.42
N PHE A 10 7.14 -9.24 5.71
CA PHE A 10 6.59 -8.90 4.41
C PHE A 10 5.11 -9.19 4.29
N ILE A 11 4.45 -8.41 3.46
CA ILE A 11 3.17 -8.75 2.84
C ILE A 11 3.50 -9.18 1.41
N THR A 12 3.02 -10.35 0.98
CA THR A 12 3.24 -10.87 -0.36
C THR A 12 2.06 -10.56 -1.27
N GLU A 13 2.37 -10.16 -2.50
CA GLU A 13 1.39 -9.93 -3.55
C GLU A 13 1.83 -10.68 -4.80
N PRO A 14 1.26 -11.87 -5.06
CA PRO A 14 1.52 -12.61 -6.28
C PRO A 14 0.82 -11.95 -7.48
N SER A 15 1.44 -12.03 -8.66
CA SER A 15 0.77 -11.70 -9.93
C SER A 15 -0.36 -12.68 -10.23
N LEU A 16 -1.29 -12.30 -11.12
CA LEU A 16 -2.38 -13.18 -11.56
C LEU A 16 -1.86 -14.50 -12.15
N ASN A 17 -0.75 -14.45 -12.87
CA ASN A 17 -0.12 -15.64 -13.49
C ASN A 17 0.80 -16.40 -12.52
N GLN A 18 0.97 -15.92 -11.29
CA GLN A 18 1.86 -16.49 -10.27
C GLN A 18 3.33 -16.62 -10.71
N ASP A 19 3.75 -15.84 -11.70
CA ASP A 19 5.11 -15.78 -12.23
C ASP A 19 5.97 -14.71 -11.54
N THR A 20 5.33 -13.79 -10.84
CA THR A 20 5.96 -12.67 -10.15
C THR A 20 5.38 -12.52 -8.75
N ILE A 21 6.22 -12.27 -7.76
CA ILE A 21 5.79 -11.99 -6.40
C ILE A 21 6.41 -10.67 -5.95
N ILE A 22 5.55 -9.76 -5.49
CA ILE A 22 5.98 -8.51 -4.88
C ILE A 22 6.01 -8.72 -3.36
N TYR A 23 7.14 -8.38 -2.74
CA TYR A 23 7.32 -8.40 -1.30
C TYR A 23 7.25 -6.98 -0.76
N TRP A 24 6.18 -6.65 -0.06
CA TRP A 24 6.01 -5.36 0.60
C TRP A 24 6.60 -5.44 2.00
N LEU A 25 7.59 -4.59 2.30
CA LEU A 25 8.19 -4.52 3.63
C LEU A 25 7.15 -4.02 4.64
N ARG A 26 6.88 -4.85 5.65
CA ARG A 26 6.03 -4.53 6.78
C ARG A 26 6.85 -4.07 7.98
N ASP A 27 8.02 -4.69 8.17
CA ASP A 27 8.95 -4.31 9.23
C ASP A 27 9.72 -3.03 8.82
N THR A 28 9.37 -1.93 9.45
CA THR A 28 9.98 -0.62 9.18
C THR A 28 11.47 -0.56 9.53
N ALA A 29 11.97 -1.43 10.43
CA ALA A 29 13.40 -1.50 10.76
C ALA A 29 14.24 -1.95 9.56
N LEU A 30 13.65 -2.74 8.65
CA LEU A 30 14.33 -3.19 7.43
C LEU A 30 14.54 -2.07 6.41
N VAL A 31 13.77 -1.00 6.48
CA VAL A 31 13.91 0.16 5.60
C VAL A 31 15.29 0.83 5.76
N ASN A 32 15.91 0.70 6.92
CA ASN A 32 17.22 1.27 7.23
C ASN A 32 18.39 0.41 6.73
N GLN A 33 18.11 -0.81 6.28
CA GLN A 33 19.12 -1.71 5.74
C GLN A 33 19.26 -1.50 4.23
N ASP A 34 20.50 -1.43 3.76
CA ASP A 34 20.79 -1.29 2.33
C ASP A 34 20.82 -2.64 1.61
N THR A 35 20.96 -3.73 2.35
CA THR A 35 21.01 -5.10 1.82
C THR A 35 20.12 -6.01 2.65
N LEU A 36 19.21 -6.73 1.99
CA LEU A 36 18.43 -7.80 2.59
C LEU A 36 18.90 -9.13 2.05
N ARG A 37 19.20 -10.09 2.95
CA ARG A 37 19.54 -11.47 2.61
C ARG A 37 18.37 -12.37 2.96
N MET A 38 17.79 -13.00 1.95
CA MET A 38 16.69 -13.93 2.13
C MET A 38 16.99 -15.27 1.45
N GLN A 39 16.47 -16.34 2.01
CA GLN A 39 16.48 -17.66 1.39
C GLN A 39 15.13 -17.90 0.75
N MET A 40 15.16 -18.36 -0.50
CA MET A 40 13.98 -18.75 -1.24
C MET A 40 14.10 -20.21 -1.62
N THR A 41 13.09 -21.00 -1.25
CA THR A 41 12.99 -22.39 -1.66
C THR A 41 11.88 -22.52 -2.69
N TYR A 42 12.20 -23.08 -3.83
CA TYR A 42 11.28 -23.30 -4.95
C TYR A 42 11.51 -24.66 -5.60
N ASN A 43 10.52 -25.16 -6.32
CA ASN A 43 10.66 -26.39 -7.07
C ASN A 43 11.31 -26.12 -8.43
N MET A 44 12.36 -26.85 -8.72
CA MET A 44 13.06 -26.82 -10.00
C MET A 44 13.01 -28.21 -10.67
N THR A 45 12.93 -28.25 -11.97
CA THR A 45 12.99 -29.51 -12.71
C THR A 45 14.45 -29.96 -12.81
N ASP A 46 14.73 -31.20 -12.39
CA ASP A 46 16.01 -31.81 -12.55
C ASP A 46 16.25 -32.32 -14.00
N SER A 47 17.43 -32.91 -14.25
CA SER A 47 17.80 -33.45 -15.57
C SER A 47 16.92 -34.63 -16.04
N MET A 48 16.14 -35.21 -15.13
CA MET A 48 15.22 -36.32 -15.43
C MET A 48 13.75 -35.85 -15.55
N GLY A 49 13.50 -34.55 -15.49
CA GLY A 49 12.15 -33.97 -15.59
C GLY A 49 11.36 -34.00 -14.26
N LYS A 50 11.99 -34.36 -13.15
CA LYS A 50 11.34 -34.44 -11.83
C LYS A 50 11.49 -33.12 -11.08
N LEU A 51 10.41 -32.68 -10.44
CA LEU A 51 10.44 -31.51 -9.55
C LEU A 51 11.18 -31.82 -8.26
N VAL A 52 12.25 -31.08 -7.98
CA VAL A 52 13.05 -31.15 -6.77
C VAL A 52 13.13 -29.79 -6.09
N PRO A 53 13.09 -29.72 -4.75
CA PRO A 53 13.22 -28.45 -4.04
C PRO A 53 14.64 -27.91 -4.15
N LYS A 54 14.79 -26.66 -4.55
CA LYS A 54 16.05 -25.93 -4.57
C LYS A 54 15.95 -24.71 -3.65
N THR A 55 17.01 -24.44 -2.89
CA THR A 55 17.11 -23.27 -2.02
C THR A 55 18.25 -22.39 -2.50
N ASP A 56 17.92 -21.16 -2.84
CA ASP A 56 18.88 -20.12 -3.20
C ASP A 56 18.89 -19.01 -2.14
N THR A 57 20.04 -18.40 -1.93
CA THR A 57 20.19 -17.20 -1.09
C THR A 57 20.23 -15.99 -2.01
N LEU A 58 19.28 -15.08 -1.81
CA LEU A 58 19.17 -13.85 -2.56
C LEU A 58 19.69 -12.67 -1.74
N GLU A 59 20.50 -11.83 -2.35
CA GLU A 59 20.88 -10.53 -1.81
C GLU A 59 20.14 -9.44 -2.58
N ILE A 60 19.24 -8.76 -1.90
CA ILE A 60 18.45 -7.67 -2.47
C ILE A 60 19.05 -6.36 -2.00
N LEU A 61 19.57 -5.58 -2.94
CA LEU A 61 20.19 -4.28 -2.67
C LEU A 61 19.15 -3.16 -2.79
N SER A 62 19.23 -2.21 -1.86
CA SER A 62 18.42 -1.00 -1.95
C SER A 62 18.83 -0.18 -3.19
N LYS A 63 17.85 0.19 -4.03
CA LYS A 63 18.10 1.05 -5.20
C LYS A 63 18.70 2.41 -4.81
N VAL A 64 18.34 2.92 -3.64
CA VAL A 64 18.90 4.15 -3.08
C VAL A 64 19.32 3.87 -1.64
N PRO A 65 20.62 3.99 -1.28
CA PRO A 65 21.09 3.77 0.06
C PRO A 65 20.36 4.61 1.10
N TYR A 66 20.19 4.06 2.30
CA TYR A 66 19.47 4.71 3.39
C TYR A 66 20.01 6.12 3.71
N ALA A 67 21.32 6.25 3.81
CA ALA A 67 21.96 7.56 4.06
C ALA A 67 21.56 8.61 3.02
N LYS A 68 21.46 8.23 1.74
CA LYS A 68 21.06 9.14 0.67
C LYS A 68 19.56 9.48 0.74
N ARG A 69 18.72 8.53 1.15
CA ARG A 69 17.27 8.77 1.38
C ARG A 69 17.08 9.75 2.53
N LEU A 70 17.78 9.53 3.64
CA LEU A 70 17.71 10.39 4.82
C LEU A 70 18.16 11.82 4.48
N LYS A 71 19.28 11.96 3.75
CA LYS A 71 19.77 13.28 3.31
C LYS A 71 18.74 14.01 2.45
N ARG A 72 18.10 13.33 1.50
CA ARG A 72 17.03 13.93 0.68
C ARG A 72 15.85 14.40 1.52
N GLN A 73 15.41 13.58 2.45
CA GLN A 73 14.31 13.92 3.34
C GLN A 73 14.63 15.16 4.18
N GLN A 74 15.85 15.25 4.70
CA GLN A 74 16.31 16.40 5.44
C GLN A 74 16.36 17.66 4.57
N GLU A 75 16.89 17.57 3.35
CA GLU A 75 16.94 18.69 2.41
C GLU A 75 15.55 19.19 2.00
N GLU A 76 14.59 18.28 1.84
CA GLU A 76 13.19 18.62 1.54
C GLU A 76 12.54 19.34 2.72
N TYR A 77 12.75 18.81 3.93
CA TYR A 77 12.28 19.45 5.16
C TYR A 77 12.86 20.86 5.34
N ASP A 78 14.17 21.02 5.17
CA ASP A 78 14.85 22.30 5.30
C ASP A 78 14.37 23.34 4.29
N LYS A 79 14.12 22.92 3.04
CA LYS A 79 13.53 23.78 2.01
C LYS A 79 12.12 24.21 2.37
N TRP A 80 11.31 23.27 2.85
CA TRP A 80 9.95 23.56 3.27
C TRP A 80 9.97 24.51 4.48
N PHE A 81 10.78 24.23 5.49
CA PHE A 81 10.90 25.03 6.71
C PHE A 81 11.30 26.48 6.39
N LYS A 82 12.34 26.68 5.59
CA LYS A 82 12.78 28.03 5.14
C LYS A 82 11.68 28.77 4.38
N LYS A 83 10.85 28.05 3.63
CA LYS A 83 9.70 28.64 2.94
C LYS A 83 8.65 29.12 3.93
N GLN A 84 8.37 28.35 4.99
CA GLN A 84 7.41 28.74 6.02
C GLN A 84 7.90 29.94 6.85
N GLU A 85 9.17 29.96 7.23
CA GLU A 85 9.78 31.09 7.95
C GLU A 85 9.63 32.40 7.13
N LYS A 86 10.00 32.37 5.85
CA LYS A 86 9.83 33.52 4.97
C LYS A 86 8.35 33.96 4.79
N ALA A 87 7.42 33.01 4.81
CA ALA A 87 6.00 33.35 4.77
C ALA A 87 5.56 34.04 6.05
N LYS A 88 5.98 33.53 7.21
CA LYS A 88 5.72 34.11 8.53
C LYS A 88 6.29 35.54 8.65
N GLU A 89 7.54 35.76 8.27
CA GLU A 89 8.20 37.08 8.27
C GLU A 89 7.45 38.11 7.40
N ARG A 90 6.84 37.64 6.31
CA ARG A 90 6.07 38.49 5.38
C ARG A 90 4.60 38.66 5.77
N GLY A 91 4.19 38.17 6.94
CA GLY A 91 2.79 38.22 7.38
C GLY A 91 1.82 37.42 6.51
N LYS A 92 2.32 36.40 5.77
CA LYS A 92 1.51 35.49 4.96
C LYS A 92 1.14 34.25 5.75
N ASP A 93 0.13 33.52 5.29
CA ASP A 93 -0.24 32.22 5.86
C ASP A 93 0.95 31.25 5.81
N PHE A 94 1.22 30.59 6.92
CA PHE A 94 2.27 29.60 7.07
C PHE A 94 1.74 28.36 7.78
N GLN A 95 2.41 27.23 7.53
CA GLN A 95 2.09 25.95 8.16
C GLN A 95 3.14 25.63 9.24
N THR A 96 2.68 25.10 10.37
CA THR A 96 3.55 24.69 11.49
C THR A 96 4.10 23.28 11.35
N ALA A 97 3.46 22.44 10.53
CA ALA A 97 3.88 21.08 10.25
C ALA A 97 3.91 20.83 8.74
N MET A 98 4.90 20.06 8.30
CA MET A 98 4.99 19.65 6.89
C MET A 98 3.76 18.82 6.51
N PRO A 99 3.04 19.16 5.43
CA PRO A 99 1.86 18.43 5.03
C PRO A 99 2.22 17.01 4.62
N VAL A 100 1.41 16.05 5.06
CA VAL A 100 1.51 14.67 4.61
C VAL A 100 0.99 14.57 3.18
N THR A 101 1.77 13.94 2.31
CA THR A 101 1.32 13.68 0.93
C THR A 101 0.13 12.71 0.98
N PRO A 102 -1.04 13.08 0.44
CA PRO A 102 -2.18 12.18 0.42
C PRO A 102 -1.89 10.96 -0.46
N LEU A 103 -2.49 9.83 -0.11
CA LEU A 103 -2.43 8.63 -0.94
C LEU A 103 -3.20 8.86 -2.24
N GLU A 104 -2.57 8.54 -3.37
CA GLU A 104 -3.26 8.49 -4.65
C GLU A 104 -4.06 7.20 -4.74
N VAL A 105 -5.37 7.30 -4.69
CA VAL A 105 -6.27 6.15 -4.76
C VAL A 105 -6.89 6.11 -6.16
N ARG A 106 -6.72 4.98 -6.85
CA ARG A 106 -7.46 4.67 -8.07
C ARG A 106 -8.73 3.94 -7.69
N TYR A 107 -9.84 4.25 -8.36
CA TYR A 107 -11.12 3.62 -8.07
C TYR A 107 -11.89 3.34 -9.36
N ASN A 108 -12.75 2.32 -9.30
CA ASN A 108 -13.61 1.92 -10.43
C ASN A 108 -15.02 2.53 -10.36
N VAL A 109 -15.28 3.39 -9.39
CA VAL A 109 -16.62 3.98 -9.18
C VAL A 109 -16.97 4.92 -10.33
N SER A 110 -18.14 4.72 -10.93
CA SER A 110 -18.74 5.58 -11.94
C SER A 110 -20.12 6.04 -11.49
N SER A 111 -20.73 6.94 -12.26
CA SER A 111 -22.12 7.42 -11.99
C SER A 111 -23.17 6.32 -12.11
N GLN A 112 -22.84 5.24 -12.83
CA GLN A 112 -23.67 4.07 -12.98
C GLN A 112 -22.78 2.83 -12.81
N MET A 113 -23.18 1.93 -11.93
CA MET A 113 -22.52 0.64 -11.70
C MET A 113 -23.58 -0.47 -11.71
N ASP A 114 -23.20 -1.64 -12.20
CA ASP A 114 -24.08 -2.81 -12.15
C ASP A 114 -24.24 -3.28 -10.69
N PRO A 115 -25.42 -3.78 -10.29
CA PRO A 115 -25.68 -4.19 -8.91
C PRO A 115 -24.80 -5.35 -8.41
N ASP A 116 -24.19 -6.11 -9.30
CA ASP A 116 -23.22 -7.18 -8.99
C ASP A 116 -21.79 -6.66 -8.83
N GLN A 117 -21.54 -5.40 -9.18
CA GLN A 117 -20.23 -4.77 -9.03
C GLN A 117 -20.10 -4.09 -7.67
N ASN A 118 -18.92 -4.20 -7.11
CA ASN A 118 -18.58 -3.52 -5.88
C ASN A 118 -17.52 -2.44 -6.13
N PRO A 119 -17.60 -1.30 -5.44
CA PRO A 119 -16.54 -0.29 -5.46
C PRO A 119 -15.21 -0.89 -5.02
N THR A 120 -14.19 -0.67 -5.83
CA THR A 120 -12.81 -1.06 -5.53
C THR A 120 -11.90 0.15 -5.56
N PHE A 121 -10.92 0.13 -4.66
CA PHE A 121 -9.96 1.22 -4.47
C PHE A 121 -8.57 0.62 -4.50
N GLU A 122 -7.81 0.92 -5.55
CA GLU A 122 -6.43 0.47 -5.67
C GLU A 122 -5.48 1.50 -5.09
N LEU A 123 -4.65 1.05 -4.16
CA LEU A 123 -3.67 1.85 -3.44
C LEU A 123 -2.27 1.66 -4.02
N PRO A 124 -1.38 2.65 -3.94
CA PRO A 124 0.00 2.49 -4.38
C PRO A 124 0.79 1.49 -3.51
N THR A 125 0.39 1.34 -2.24
CA THR A 125 1.01 0.43 -1.25
C THR A 125 -0.07 -0.21 -0.37
N PRO A 126 0.17 -1.40 0.21
CA PRO A 126 -0.71 -1.96 1.22
C PRO A 126 -0.85 -1.01 2.43
N LEU A 127 -2.02 -0.99 3.03
CA LEU A 127 -2.26 -0.23 4.27
C LEU A 127 -1.88 -1.09 5.49
N GLU A 128 -1.22 -0.47 6.45
CA GLU A 128 -0.98 -1.09 7.75
C GLU A 128 -2.27 -1.16 8.58
N LYS A 129 -3.03 -0.07 8.57
CA LYS A 129 -4.30 0.06 9.30
C LYS A 129 -5.31 0.84 8.49
N THR A 130 -6.56 0.47 8.62
CA THR A 130 -7.71 1.18 8.04
C THR A 130 -8.69 1.52 9.16
N ASP A 131 -9.02 2.80 9.30
CA ASP A 131 -10.06 3.25 10.22
C ASP A 131 -11.40 3.31 9.47
N THR A 132 -12.13 2.21 9.53
CA THR A 132 -13.44 2.09 8.87
C THR A 132 -14.52 2.96 9.51
N SER A 133 -14.32 3.47 10.73
CA SER A 133 -15.28 4.36 11.38
C SER A 133 -15.44 5.70 10.66
N LYS A 134 -14.45 6.09 9.87
CA LYS A 134 -14.44 7.32 9.05
C LYS A 134 -14.93 7.13 7.62
N ILE A 135 -15.26 5.89 7.25
CA ILE A 135 -15.85 5.59 5.94
C ILE A 135 -17.36 5.53 6.13
N HIS A 136 -18.10 6.26 5.32
CA HIS A 136 -19.55 6.32 5.41
C HIS A 136 -20.15 6.04 4.04
N LEU A 137 -21.05 5.07 3.98
CA LEU A 137 -21.87 4.78 2.81
C LEU A 137 -23.30 5.28 3.09
N TYR A 138 -23.85 6.00 2.16
CA TYR A 138 -25.23 6.48 2.22
C TYR A 138 -25.99 6.03 0.98
N GLU A 139 -27.23 5.67 1.17
CA GLU A 139 -28.20 5.41 0.12
C GLU A 139 -29.29 6.47 0.15
N LYS A 140 -29.82 6.80 -1.02
CA LYS A 140 -30.89 7.77 -1.16
C LYS A 140 -32.20 7.06 -1.46
N ILE A 141 -33.14 7.15 -0.54
CA ILE A 141 -34.51 6.59 -0.71
C ILE A 141 -35.50 7.75 -0.60
N ASP A 142 -36.35 7.92 -1.58
CA ASP A 142 -37.40 8.97 -1.59
C ASP A 142 -36.90 10.38 -1.21
N SER A 143 -35.76 10.79 -1.74
CA SER A 143 -35.11 12.09 -1.45
C SER A 143 -34.42 12.22 -0.10
N MET A 144 -34.44 11.22 0.75
CA MET A 144 -33.75 11.18 2.05
C MET A 144 -32.50 10.30 1.97
N TRP A 145 -31.47 10.67 2.74
CA TRP A 145 -30.22 9.93 2.83
C TRP A 145 -30.22 9.06 4.07
N TYR A 146 -29.99 7.76 3.89
CA TYR A 146 -29.88 6.77 4.96
C TYR A 146 -28.47 6.18 4.99
N ARG A 147 -28.02 5.82 6.16
CA ARG A 147 -26.72 5.16 6.31
C ARG A 147 -26.84 3.69 5.94
N ALA A 148 -26.16 3.28 4.88
CA ALA A 148 -26.16 1.90 4.42
C ALA A 148 -25.11 1.06 5.20
N LYS A 149 -25.38 -0.24 5.32
CA LYS A 149 -24.43 -1.21 5.87
C LYS A 149 -23.43 -1.61 4.79
N TYR A 150 -22.19 -1.75 5.17
CA TYR A 150 -21.13 -2.19 4.25
C TYR A 150 -20.05 -2.95 5.03
N SER A 151 -19.20 -3.69 4.30
CA SER A 151 -17.89 -4.15 4.74
C SER A 151 -16.82 -3.53 3.86
N PHE A 152 -15.65 -3.26 4.44
CA PHE A 152 -14.52 -2.68 3.73
C PHE A 152 -13.24 -3.39 4.16
N GLY A 153 -12.46 -3.88 3.19
CA GLY A 153 -11.23 -4.61 3.48
C GLY A 153 -10.43 -4.91 2.22
N ALA A 154 -9.20 -5.38 2.41
CA ALA A 154 -8.35 -5.82 1.31
C ALA A 154 -8.89 -7.12 0.69
N GLU A 155 -8.80 -7.22 -0.63
CA GLU A 155 -9.13 -8.44 -1.34
C GLU A 155 -8.05 -9.52 -1.08
N PRO A 156 -8.44 -10.79 -0.78
CA PRO A 156 -7.48 -11.86 -0.56
C PRO A 156 -6.48 -11.99 -1.73
N GLY A 157 -5.19 -12.05 -1.41
CA GLY A 157 -4.12 -12.12 -2.40
C GLY A 157 -3.80 -10.80 -3.13
N ARG A 158 -4.56 -9.73 -2.89
CA ARG A 158 -4.37 -8.40 -3.48
C ARG A 158 -4.36 -7.31 -2.41
N PRO A 159 -3.30 -7.20 -1.61
CA PRO A 159 -3.27 -6.36 -0.41
C PRO A 159 -3.42 -4.85 -0.67
N ARG A 160 -3.24 -4.43 -1.91
CA ARG A 160 -3.44 -3.03 -2.34
C ARG A 160 -4.84 -2.74 -2.87
N LEU A 161 -5.64 -3.78 -3.12
CA LEU A 161 -7.00 -3.62 -3.62
C LEU A 161 -7.98 -3.70 -2.47
N MET A 162 -8.52 -2.56 -2.09
CA MET A 162 -9.58 -2.46 -1.09
C MET A 162 -10.95 -2.59 -1.77
N LYS A 163 -11.85 -3.36 -1.19
CA LYS A 163 -13.20 -3.58 -1.71
C LYS A 163 -14.23 -3.15 -0.68
N LEU A 164 -15.22 -2.37 -1.14
CA LEU A 164 -16.40 -2.02 -0.37
C LEU A 164 -17.53 -2.90 -0.84
N VAL A 165 -18.07 -3.72 0.05
CA VAL A 165 -19.15 -4.66 -0.26
C VAL A 165 -20.40 -4.23 0.51
N SER A 166 -21.50 -4.08 -0.21
CA SER A 166 -22.82 -3.78 0.33
C SER A 166 -23.88 -4.58 -0.43
N THR A 167 -25.13 -4.51 -0.01
CA THR A 167 -26.27 -4.97 -0.80
C THR A 167 -26.69 -3.81 -1.70
N TRP A 168 -26.68 -4.04 -3.00
CA TRP A 168 -27.05 -3.05 -4.00
C TRP A 168 -28.40 -3.42 -4.61
N ASP A 169 -29.38 -2.57 -4.48
CA ASP A 169 -30.69 -2.77 -5.11
C ASP A 169 -30.71 -2.05 -6.47
N PRO A 170 -31.31 -2.65 -7.53
CA PRO A 170 -31.41 -2.01 -8.83
C PRO A 170 -32.19 -0.71 -8.76
N GLY A 171 -31.64 0.36 -9.33
CA GLY A 171 -32.33 1.66 -9.44
C GLY A 171 -32.09 2.64 -8.28
N HIS A 172 -31.09 2.36 -7.43
CA HIS A 172 -30.66 3.27 -6.37
C HIS A 172 -29.36 3.98 -6.69
#